data_1ddf6a656d30b780c9d5353344a2f63e
#
_entry.id   1ddf6a656d30b780c9d5353344a2f63e
#
_cell.length_a   1.000
_cell.length_b   1.000
_cell.length_c   1.000
_cell.angle_alpha   90.00
_cell.angle_beta   90.00
_cell.angle_gamma   90.00
#
_symmetry.space_group_name_H-M   'P 1'
#
loop_
_entity.id
_entity.type
_entity.pdbx_description
1 polymer ?
#
loop_
_entity_poly.entity_id
_entity_poly.type
_entity_poly.pdbx_seq_one_letter_code
_entity_poly.pdbx_strand_id
1 'polypeptide(L)'
;MFARHLRSGFRFQASLIFLVLLATNLPAVSPARSEDKKRDTPAGPVTQGQRVFSCGHSFHVFVPGILSDMAKAAGIEDHQALGLSAIGGSRVIQHWDVSDDKNKAKEALRSGNVDVLTLSPIHLPDEGIEKFAKLALEHNPNIRITVQEFWLPFDIYDTTFKLRPQTVDHNAPTAEELRKLHEPYFQNMDDHVRSLNKLLGKEALFVVPAGQAVIALREKIIAGQAPGLSTQQDLFTDAIGHARPPLQALVAYCHFAVIYRRSPVGLPLPAVLARANNPNWDEKLNRLLQELAWDAAVHHPLSGVAAGAKP
;
A
#
# COMPACT_ATOMS: atom_id res chain seq x y z
N MET A 1 -3.49 -20.29 -76.48
CA MET A 1 -4.40 -20.26 -77.61
C MET A 1 -5.25 -19.02 -77.54
N PHE A 2 -5.07 -18.12 -78.49
CA PHE A 2 -5.96 -17.06 -79.02
C PHE A 2 -6.71 -16.17 -78.02
N ALA A 3 -6.41 -14.88 -77.91
CA ALA A 3 -6.39 -13.73 -78.84
C ALA A 3 -7.79 -13.07 -79.07
N ARG A 4 -7.74 -11.78 -78.87
CA ARG A 4 -8.26 -10.61 -79.64
C ARG A 4 -9.32 -9.77 -78.88
N HIS A 5 -8.89 -8.56 -78.55
CA HIS A 5 -9.22 -7.26 -79.22
C HIS A 5 -10.73 -6.92 -79.31
N LEU A 6 -11.10 -5.79 -78.79
CA LEU A 6 -11.62 -4.69 -79.60
C LEU A 6 -11.69 -3.35 -78.76
N ARG A 7 -11.14 -2.33 -79.38
CA ARG A 7 -11.22 -0.89 -78.99
C ARG A 7 -12.58 -0.34 -79.41
N SER A 8 -13.17 0.54 -78.66
CA SER A 8 -13.90 1.65 -79.27
C SER A 8 -13.92 2.82 -78.33
N GLY A 9 -13.45 3.95 -78.82
CA GLY A 9 -13.46 5.25 -78.12
C GLY A 9 -14.79 5.91 -78.25
N PHE A 10 -15.11 6.76 -77.29
CA PHE A 10 -16.13 7.77 -77.43
C PHE A 10 -15.77 9.05 -76.70
N ARG A 11 -15.87 10.09 -77.40
CA ARG A 11 -15.70 11.51 -77.36
C ARG A 11 -15.98 12.25 -76.04
N PHE A 12 -15.15 13.25 -75.83
CA PHE A 12 -15.30 14.42 -74.90
C PHE A 12 -16.64 15.14 -75.18
N GLN A 13 -17.32 15.44 -74.05
CA GLN A 13 -18.23 16.54 -73.98
C GLN A 13 -17.98 17.26 -72.66
N ALA A 14 -17.49 18.49 -72.78
CA ALA A 14 -17.30 19.41 -71.66
C ALA A 14 -18.65 19.98 -71.26
N SER A 15 -19.09 19.75 -70.06
CA SER A 15 -20.18 20.48 -69.42
C SER A 15 -19.67 21.30 -68.30
N LEU A 16 -19.72 22.58 -68.45
CA LEU A 16 -19.43 23.62 -67.46
C LEU A 16 -20.53 23.55 -66.38
N ILE A 17 -20.23 23.12 -65.20
CA ILE A 17 -21.13 23.22 -64.06
C ILE A 17 -20.61 24.34 -63.14
N PHE A 18 -21.43 25.38 -63.01
CA PHE A 18 -21.26 26.46 -62.08
C PHE A 18 -21.33 25.92 -60.65
N LEU A 19 -20.22 25.99 -59.90
CA LEU A 19 -20.17 25.66 -58.47
C LEU A 19 -20.60 26.91 -57.67
N VAL A 20 -21.82 26.89 -57.15
CA VAL A 20 -22.28 27.87 -56.16
C VAL A 20 -21.69 27.46 -54.80
N LEU A 21 -20.72 28.20 -54.30
CA LEU A 21 -20.21 28.08 -52.95
C LEU A 21 -21.24 28.57 -51.96
N LEU A 22 -22.03 27.70 -51.36
CA LEU A 22 -22.73 28.01 -50.11
C LEU A 22 -21.72 27.90 -48.95
N ALA A 23 -21.33 29.07 -48.40
CA ALA A 23 -20.58 29.15 -47.17
C ALA A 23 -21.53 28.75 -46.00
N THR A 24 -21.47 27.51 -45.56
CA THR A 24 -22.09 27.10 -44.28
C THR A 24 -21.15 27.45 -43.13
N ASN A 25 -21.52 28.44 -42.36
CA ASN A 25 -20.92 28.75 -41.06
C ASN A 25 -21.22 27.58 -40.11
N LEU A 26 -20.29 26.62 -40.00
CA LEU A 26 -20.29 25.65 -38.91
C LEU A 26 -19.73 26.36 -37.66
N PRO A 27 -20.42 26.33 -36.51
CA PRO A 27 -19.84 26.83 -35.27
C PRO A 27 -18.61 26.00 -34.93
N ALA A 28 -17.49 26.66 -34.66
CA ALA A 28 -16.28 26.04 -34.18
C ALA A 28 -16.59 25.31 -32.85
N VAL A 29 -16.58 24.00 -32.89
CA VAL A 29 -16.59 23.19 -31.66
C VAL A 29 -15.23 23.40 -30.98
N SER A 30 -15.21 24.27 -29.97
CA SER A 30 -14.06 24.37 -29.07
C SER A 30 -13.78 22.99 -28.50
N PRO A 31 -12.51 22.53 -28.50
CA PRO A 31 -12.18 21.28 -27.80
C PRO A 31 -12.58 21.44 -26.34
N ALA A 32 -13.42 20.54 -25.86
CA ALA A 32 -13.77 20.44 -24.46
C ALA A 32 -12.45 20.41 -23.67
N ARG A 33 -12.21 21.49 -22.91
CA ARG A 33 -11.13 21.58 -21.95
C ARG A 33 -11.35 20.38 -21.00
N SER A 34 -10.45 19.39 -21.06
CA SER A 34 -10.43 18.33 -20.07
C SER A 34 -10.39 19.03 -18.71
N GLU A 35 -11.44 18.88 -17.94
CA GLU A 35 -11.40 19.25 -16.52
C GLU A 35 -10.28 18.41 -15.92
N ASP A 36 -9.13 19.05 -15.70
CA ASP A 36 -8.11 18.55 -14.80
C ASP A 36 -8.83 18.34 -13.46
N LYS A 37 -9.19 17.07 -13.20
CA LYS A 37 -9.61 16.67 -11.86
C LYS A 37 -8.51 17.17 -10.93
N LYS A 38 -8.82 18.24 -10.17
CA LYS A 38 -8.00 18.70 -9.06
C LYS A 38 -7.60 17.46 -8.28
N ARG A 39 -6.33 17.05 -8.34
CA ARG A 39 -5.79 16.13 -7.37
C ARG A 39 -6.00 16.79 -6.03
N ASP A 40 -6.83 16.21 -5.19
CA ASP A 40 -6.98 16.70 -3.83
C ASP A 40 -5.58 16.75 -3.23
N THR A 41 -5.17 17.93 -2.81
CA THR A 41 -3.88 18.14 -2.16
C THR A 41 -3.83 17.19 -0.97
N PRO A 42 -2.79 16.37 -0.81
CA PRO A 42 -2.70 15.46 0.32
C PRO A 42 -2.97 16.22 1.61
N ALA A 43 -3.89 15.73 2.41
CA ALA A 43 -4.24 16.40 3.66
C ALA A 43 -3.00 16.49 4.57
N GLY A 44 -2.83 17.59 5.29
CA GLY A 44 -1.70 17.83 6.18
C GLY A 44 -1.53 16.77 7.30
N PRO A 45 -0.49 16.91 8.14
CA PRO A 45 -0.24 16.00 9.27
C PRO A 45 -1.44 15.87 10.20
N VAL A 46 -1.66 14.67 10.73
CA VAL A 46 -2.67 14.39 11.76
C VAL A 46 -2.02 14.57 13.12
N THR A 47 -2.56 15.48 13.92
CA THR A 47 -2.01 15.83 15.26
C THR A 47 -2.83 15.23 16.41
N GLN A 48 -4.05 14.78 16.14
CA GLN A 48 -4.94 14.19 17.12
C GLN A 48 -4.82 12.66 17.14
N GLY A 49 -5.07 12.05 18.30
CA GLY A 49 -5.15 10.61 18.43
C GLY A 49 -6.17 10.01 17.45
N GLN A 50 -5.90 8.78 17.01
CA GLN A 50 -6.78 8.05 16.10
C GLN A 50 -7.29 6.79 16.79
N ARG A 51 -8.58 6.51 16.61
CA ARG A 51 -9.22 5.27 17.05
C ARG A 51 -9.03 4.22 15.95
N VAL A 52 -8.12 3.28 16.20
CA VAL A 52 -7.66 2.32 15.21
C VAL A 52 -8.20 0.92 15.51
N PHE A 53 -8.83 0.28 14.54
CA PHE A 53 -9.13 -1.15 14.57
C PHE A 53 -8.27 -1.89 13.56
N SER A 54 -7.77 -3.08 13.93
CA SER A 54 -6.84 -3.84 13.09
C SER A 54 -7.38 -5.23 12.73
N CYS A 55 -7.20 -5.62 11.46
CA CYS A 55 -7.44 -6.99 11.00
C CYS A 55 -6.18 -7.49 10.30
N GLY A 56 -5.58 -8.56 10.79
CA GLY A 56 -4.36 -9.06 10.19
C GLY A 56 -3.88 -10.41 10.73
N HIS A 57 -2.80 -10.87 10.15
CA HIS A 57 -2.11 -12.10 10.48
C HIS A 57 -0.78 -11.82 11.20
N SER A 58 0.07 -12.84 11.36
CA SER A 58 1.32 -12.78 12.12
C SER A 58 2.31 -11.69 11.67
N PHE A 59 2.18 -11.16 10.46
CA PHE A 59 3.00 -10.05 9.95
C PHE A 59 2.41 -8.66 10.27
N HIS A 60 1.33 -8.60 11.05
CA HIS A 60 0.63 -7.35 11.39
C HIS A 60 0.26 -7.26 12.88
N VAL A 61 0.04 -8.37 13.57
CA VAL A 61 -0.55 -8.40 14.93
C VAL A 61 0.25 -7.64 15.99
N PHE A 62 1.52 -7.37 15.75
CA PHE A 62 2.38 -6.58 16.65
C PHE A 62 2.20 -5.07 16.47
N VAL A 63 1.63 -4.63 15.34
CA VAL A 63 1.53 -3.20 14.99
C VAL A 63 0.72 -2.39 16.00
N PRO A 64 -0.48 -2.79 16.46
CA PRO A 64 -1.31 -1.93 17.31
C PRO A 64 -0.61 -1.49 18.59
N GLY A 65 0.09 -2.42 19.27
CA GLY A 65 0.79 -2.13 20.51
C GLY A 65 1.98 -1.18 20.30
N ILE A 66 2.80 -1.45 19.29
CA ILE A 66 3.98 -0.63 18.99
C ILE A 66 3.55 0.77 18.51
N LEU A 67 2.51 0.85 17.68
CA LEU A 67 1.95 2.12 17.19
C LEU A 67 1.43 2.99 18.35
N SER A 68 0.77 2.38 19.34
CA SER A 68 0.33 3.10 20.54
C SER A 68 1.50 3.70 21.33
N ASP A 69 2.58 2.94 21.50
CA ASP A 69 3.80 3.44 22.14
C ASP A 69 4.43 4.59 21.35
N MET A 70 4.47 4.48 20.01
CA MET A 70 4.99 5.51 19.11
C MET A 70 4.14 6.78 19.13
N ALA A 71 2.82 6.65 19.11
CA ALA A 71 1.90 7.81 19.18
C ALA A 71 2.12 8.58 20.49
N LYS A 72 2.22 7.87 21.61
CA LYS A 72 2.53 8.46 22.91
C LYS A 72 3.90 9.17 22.90
N ALA A 73 4.92 8.53 22.36
CA ALA A 73 6.26 9.10 22.24
C ALA A 73 6.30 10.35 21.34
N ALA A 74 5.41 10.43 20.34
CA ALA A 74 5.25 11.58 19.46
C ALA A 74 4.41 12.72 20.06
N GLY A 75 3.96 12.60 21.32
CA GLY A 75 3.08 13.56 21.97
C GLY A 75 1.66 13.58 21.38
N ILE A 76 1.23 12.50 20.76
CA ILE A 76 -0.13 12.34 20.24
C ILE A 76 -0.99 11.74 21.36
N GLU A 77 -1.82 12.57 21.94
CA GLU A 77 -2.78 12.15 22.97
C GLU A 77 -3.97 11.45 22.35
N ASP A 78 -4.70 10.65 23.15
CA ASP A 78 -5.96 9.98 22.79
C ASP A 78 -5.87 8.98 21.61
N HIS A 79 -4.66 8.47 21.27
CA HIS A 79 -4.57 7.32 20.39
C HIS A 79 -5.16 6.08 21.06
N GLN A 80 -6.04 5.37 20.36
CA GLN A 80 -6.73 4.19 20.89
C GLN A 80 -6.61 3.02 19.92
N ALA A 81 -6.01 1.92 20.38
CA ALA A 81 -6.14 0.63 19.73
C ALA A 81 -7.47 -0.01 20.15
N LEU A 82 -8.53 0.19 19.36
CA LEU A 82 -9.88 -0.26 19.68
C LEU A 82 -10.03 -1.78 19.70
N GLY A 83 -9.22 -2.49 18.91
CA GLY A 83 -9.24 -3.92 18.86
C GLY A 83 -8.41 -4.50 17.73
N LEU A 84 -8.26 -5.82 17.79
CA LEU A 84 -7.49 -6.61 16.83
C LEU A 84 -8.26 -7.89 16.49
N SER A 85 -8.57 -8.09 15.22
CA SER A 85 -8.93 -9.40 14.67
C SER A 85 -7.66 -10.08 14.18
N ALA A 86 -7.22 -11.13 14.87
CA ALA A 86 -6.00 -11.85 14.57
C ALA A 86 -6.31 -13.27 14.09
N ILE A 87 -5.96 -13.59 12.84
CA ILE A 87 -6.10 -14.93 12.26
C ILE A 87 -4.79 -15.29 11.58
N GLY A 88 -4.13 -16.36 12.00
CA GLY A 88 -2.83 -16.78 11.47
C GLY A 88 -2.91 -17.10 9.97
N GLY A 89 -2.02 -16.50 9.17
CA GLY A 89 -1.95 -16.76 7.72
C GLY A 89 -3.22 -16.41 6.94
N SER A 90 -4.03 -15.46 7.42
CA SER A 90 -5.33 -15.15 6.84
C SER A 90 -5.26 -14.17 5.68
N ARG A 91 -6.24 -14.30 4.80
CA ARG A 91 -6.70 -13.24 3.90
C ARG A 91 -7.69 -12.32 4.64
N VAL A 92 -7.91 -11.11 4.13
CA VAL A 92 -8.88 -10.17 4.73
C VAL A 92 -10.30 -10.71 4.69
N ILE A 93 -10.66 -11.44 3.63
CA ILE A 93 -11.99 -12.07 3.54
C ILE A 93 -12.29 -13.01 4.71
N GLN A 94 -11.29 -13.71 5.24
CA GLN A 94 -11.51 -14.61 6.37
C GLN A 94 -11.88 -13.87 7.67
N HIS A 95 -11.41 -12.64 7.85
CA HIS A 95 -11.86 -11.77 8.94
C HIS A 95 -13.29 -11.29 8.72
N TRP A 96 -13.68 -11.03 7.47
CA TRP A 96 -15.05 -10.69 7.14
C TRP A 96 -16.02 -11.85 7.38
N ASP A 97 -15.61 -13.08 7.06
CA ASP A 97 -16.45 -14.28 7.15
C ASP A 97 -16.63 -14.81 8.59
N VAL A 98 -15.94 -14.22 9.57
CA VAL A 98 -16.27 -14.46 10.98
C VAL A 98 -17.74 -14.12 11.20
N SER A 99 -18.48 -15.01 11.86
CA SER A 99 -19.93 -14.83 12.13
C SER A 99 -20.19 -13.51 12.85
N ASP A 100 -21.27 -12.83 12.50
CA ASP A 100 -21.56 -11.44 12.93
C ASP A 100 -21.62 -11.29 14.46
N ASP A 101 -22.08 -12.30 15.18
CA ASP A 101 -22.09 -12.35 16.65
C ASP A 101 -20.70 -12.37 17.30
N LYS A 102 -19.67 -12.74 16.54
CA LYS A 102 -18.27 -12.80 16.99
C LYS A 102 -17.35 -11.82 16.29
N ASN A 103 -17.85 -11.16 15.25
CA ASN A 103 -17.04 -10.27 14.42
C ASN A 103 -16.87 -8.88 15.05
N LYS A 104 -15.84 -8.75 15.90
CA LYS A 104 -15.53 -7.49 16.57
C LYS A 104 -15.16 -6.35 15.63
N ALA A 105 -14.61 -6.67 14.43
CA ALA A 105 -14.34 -5.65 13.42
C ALA A 105 -15.63 -5.05 12.87
N LYS A 106 -16.59 -5.88 12.48
CA LYS A 106 -17.89 -5.39 12.00
C LYS A 106 -18.64 -4.63 13.09
N GLU A 107 -18.61 -5.12 14.34
CA GLU A 107 -19.20 -4.44 15.49
C GLU A 107 -18.60 -3.04 15.67
N ALA A 108 -17.27 -2.92 15.68
CA ALA A 108 -16.57 -1.65 15.81
C ALA A 108 -16.91 -0.69 14.65
N LEU A 109 -16.91 -1.16 13.41
CA LEU A 109 -17.23 -0.34 12.25
C LEU A 109 -18.68 0.17 12.28
N ARG A 110 -19.64 -0.67 12.64
CA ARG A 110 -21.06 -0.28 12.78
C ARG A 110 -21.30 0.79 13.85
N SER A 111 -20.41 0.91 14.83
CA SER A 111 -20.51 1.97 15.83
C SER A 111 -20.21 3.38 15.27
N GLY A 112 -19.58 3.47 14.09
CA GLY A 112 -19.12 4.73 13.49
C GLY A 112 -17.93 5.38 14.22
N ASN A 113 -17.39 4.72 15.26
CA ASN A 113 -16.34 5.28 16.12
C ASN A 113 -14.91 4.87 15.73
N VAL A 114 -14.70 4.28 14.57
CA VAL A 114 -13.37 3.93 14.04
C VAL A 114 -12.90 5.04 13.12
N ASP A 115 -11.73 5.62 13.39
CA ASP A 115 -11.10 6.63 12.53
C ASP A 115 -10.23 5.99 11.46
N VAL A 116 -9.56 4.88 11.82
CA VAL A 116 -8.69 4.14 10.91
C VAL A 116 -8.95 2.63 11.05
N LEU A 117 -9.21 1.97 9.93
CA LEU A 117 -9.18 0.51 9.84
C LEU A 117 -7.88 0.08 9.18
N THR A 118 -7.09 -0.79 9.81
CA THR A 118 -5.88 -1.36 9.19
C THR A 118 -6.12 -2.79 8.75
N LEU A 119 -5.75 -3.11 7.51
CA LEU A 119 -5.91 -4.42 6.89
C LEU A 119 -4.56 -4.94 6.41
N SER A 120 -4.34 -6.24 6.52
CA SER A 120 -3.11 -6.89 6.05
C SER A 120 -3.46 -8.09 5.18
N PRO A 121 -3.62 -7.90 3.85
CA PRO A 121 -3.89 -8.99 2.92
C PRO A 121 -2.62 -9.78 2.63
N ILE A 122 -2.75 -11.10 2.47
CA ILE A 122 -1.67 -11.94 1.94
C ILE A 122 -1.76 -12.02 0.41
N HIS A 123 -2.96 -12.27 -0.11
CA HIS A 123 -3.23 -12.36 -1.54
C HIS A 123 -3.99 -11.13 -2.04
N LEU A 124 -3.77 -10.81 -3.30
CA LEU A 124 -4.49 -9.79 -4.02
C LEU A 124 -4.95 -10.35 -5.40
N PRO A 125 -6.15 -9.99 -5.83
CA PRO A 125 -7.15 -9.19 -5.12
C PRO A 125 -7.74 -9.93 -3.92
N ASP A 126 -8.23 -9.16 -2.92
CA ASP A 126 -8.91 -9.68 -1.74
C ASP A 126 -10.26 -8.96 -1.56
N GLU A 127 -11.34 -9.67 -1.78
CA GLU A 127 -12.71 -9.17 -1.72
C GLU A 127 -13.14 -8.73 -0.32
N GLY A 128 -12.44 -9.18 0.71
CA GLY A 128 -12.66 -8.74 2.09
C GLY A 128 -12.38 -7.25 2.29
N ILE A 129 -11.39 -6.72 1.56
CA ILE A 129 -11.05 -5.29 1.62
C ILE A 129 -12.23 -4.44 1.16
N GLU A 130 -12.85 -4.79 0.02
CA GLU A 130 -14.03 -4.08 -0.50
C GLU A 130 -15.20 -4.13 0.49
N LYS A 131 -15.48 -5.31 1.04
CA LYS A 131 -16.59 -5.52 1.98
C LYS A 131 -16.43 -4.69 3.25
N PHE A 132 -15.23 -4.71 3.85
CA PHE A 132 -14.92 -3.88 5.01
C PHE A 132 -14.98 -2.39 4.68
N ALA A 133 -14.46 -1.98 3.51
CA ALA A 133 -14.47 -0.58 3.10
C ALA A 133 -15.90 -0.04 2.93
N LYS A 134 -16.79 -0.80 2.31
CA LYS A 134 -18.19 -0.42 2.17
C LYS A 134 -18.87 -0.27 3.53
N LEU A 135 -18.76 -1.25 4.43
CA LEU A 135 -19.31 -1.18 5.77
C LEU A 135 -18.75 0.01 6.56
N ALA A 136 -17.44 0.21 6.49
CA ALA A 136 -16.76 1.29 7.20
C ALA A 136 -17.25 2.67 6.76
N LEU A 137 -17.36 2.90 5.45
CA LEU A 137 -17.81 4.17 4.86
C LEU A 137 -19.31 4.43 5.07
N GLU A 138 -20.12 3.39 5.17
CA GLU A 138 -21.55 3.49 5.51
C GLU A 138 -21.76 4.13 6.89
N HIS A 139 -20.91 3.77 7.87
CA HIS A 139 -21.05 4.22 9.25
C HIS A 139 -20.15 5.40 9.62
N ASN A 140 -19.01 5.56 8.94
CA ASN A 140 -18.12 6.71 9.09
C ASN A 140 -17.60 7.14 7.70
N PRO A 141 -18.22 8.13 7.05
CA PRO A 141 -17.76 8.57 5.73
C PRO A 141 -16.35 9.20 5.72
N ASN A 142 -15.78 9.49 6.88
CA ASN A 142 -14.45 10.07 7.02
C ASN A 142 -13.37 9.04 7.45
N ILE A 143 -13.74 7.77 7.58
CA ILE A 143 -12.80 6.72 7.93
C ILE A 143 -11.69 6.59 6.89
N ARG A 144 -10.49 6.34 7.36
CA ARG A 144 -9.35 5.97 6.52
C ARG A 144 -9.09 4.48 6.64
N ILE A 145 -8.85 3.83 5.52
CA ILE A 145 -8.58 2.39 5.49
C ILE A 145 -7.15 2.22 4.98
N THR A 146 -6.29 1.66 5.80
CA THR A 146 -4.91 1.38 5.41
C THR A 146 -4.75 -0.09 5.08
N VAL A 147 -4.06 -0.38 3.98
CA VAL A 147 -3.77 -1.73 3.51
C VAL A 147 -2.26 -1.92 3.54
N GLN A 148 -1.80 -2.82 4.41
CA GLN A 148 -0.38 -3.07 4.57
C GLN A 148 0.15 -3.93 3.43
N GLU A 149 1.18 -3.47 2.72
CA GLU A 149 2.07 -4.37 2.00
C GLU A 149 2.78 -5.27 2.99
N PHE A 150 3.09 -6.50 2.59
CA PHE A 150 3.96 -7.34 3.38
C PHE A 150 5.14 -7.82 2.55
N TRP A 151 6.18 -8.28 3.21
CA TRP A 151 7.29 -8.99 2.57
C TRP A 151 6.90 -10.44 2.36
N LEU A 152 7.36 -11.03 1.26
CA LEU A 152 6.89 -12.35 0.84
C LEU A 152 7.39 -13.44 1.79
N PRO A 153 6.50 -14.32 2.27
CA PRO A 153 6.89 -15.45 3.09
C PRO A 153 7.79 -16.40 2.31
N PHE A 154 8.77 -16.97 2.99
CA PHE A 154 9.78 -17.87 2.42
C PHE A 154 10.63 -17.23 1.29
N ASP A 155 10.64 -15.91 1.15
CA ASP A 155 11.26 -15.20 0.01
C ASP A 155 10.80 -15.74 -1.35
N ILE A 156 9.51 -16.07 -1.47
CA ILE A 156 8.93 -16.66 -2.67
C ILE A 156 7.59 -16.00 -3.00
N TYR A 157 7.40 -15.62 -4.25
CA TYR A 157 6.11 -15.17 -4.75
C TYR A 157 5.24 -16.38 -5.14
N ASP A 158 4.36 -16.77 -4.25
CA ASP A 158 3.38 -17.84 -4.47
C ASP A 158 1.96 -17.33 -4.20
N THR A 159 1.21 -17.05 -5.25
CA THR A 159 -0.16 -16.55 -5.18
C THR A 159 -1.15 -17.56 -4.59
N THR A 160 -0.78 -18.84 -4.50
CA THR A 160 -1.63 -19.88 -3.94
C THR A 160 -1.39 -20.15 -2.45
N PHE A 161 -0.25 -19.72 -1.92
CA PHE A 161 0.26 -20.03 -0.56
C PHE A 161 0.29 -21.53 -0.21
N LYS A 162 0.36 -22.38 -1.22
CA LYS A 162 0.49 -23.82 -1.03
C LYS A 162 1.93 -24.25 -0.83
N LEU A 163 2.86 -23.49 -1.39
CA LEU A 163 4.28 -23.76 -1.25
C LEU A 163 4.73 -23.58 0.21
N ARG A 164 5.39 -24.59 0.74
CA ARG A 164 5.94 -24.61 2.10
C ARG A 164 7.37 -25.14 2.06
N PRO A 165 8.36 -24.30 1.63
CA PRO A 165 9.75 -24.71 1.62
C PRO A 165 10.18 -25.12 3.04
N GLN A 166 10.89 -26.24 3.15
CA GLN A 166 11.36 -26.72 4.46
C GLN A 166 12.57 -25.92 4.96
N THR A 167 13.38 -25.43 4.03
CA THR A 167 14.58 -24.62 4.32
C THR A 167 14.56 -23.37 3.46
N VAL A 168 14.82 -22.24 4.08
CA VAL A 168 14.97 -20.95 3.40
C VAL A 168 16.21 -20.28 3.97
N ASP A 169 17.11 -19.89 3.08
CA ASP A 169 18.24 -19.02 3.41
C ASP A 169 17.87 -17.57 3.04
N HIS A 170 17.45 -16.80 4.03
CA HIS A 170 17.12 -15.39 3.84
C HIS A 170 18.33 -14.53 3.44
N ASN A 171 19.55 -15.05 3.55
CA ASN A 171 20.77 -14.35 3.12
C ASN A 171 21.10 -14.57 1.64
N ALA A 172 20.51 -15.58 0.99
CA ALA A 172 20.80 -15.93 -0.39
C ALA A 172 20.42 -14.85 -1.42
N PRO A 173 19.24 -14.20 -1.33
CA PRO A 173 18.83 -13.25 -2.36
C PRO A 173 19.68 -11.98 -2.37
N THR A 174 20.04 -11.55 -3.58
CA THR A 174 20.62 -10.22 -3.83
C THR A 174 19.55 -9.13 -3.77
N ALA A 175 19.98 -7.87 -3.70
CA ALA A 175 19.08 -6.72 -3.74
C ALA A 175 18.22 -6.70 -5.02
N GLU A 176 18.78 -7.04 -6.17
CA GLU A 176 18.05 -7.09 -7.44
C GLU A 176 16.99 -8.21 -7.46
N GLU A 177 17.37 -9.41 -7.00
CA GLU A 177 16.46 -10.54 -6.90
C GLU A 177 15.29 -10.25 -5.96
N LEU A 178 15.54 -9.60 -4.81
CA LEU A 178 14.48 -9.20 -3.89
C LEU A 178 13.49 -8.21 -4.54
N ARG A 179 13.98 -7.18 -5.23
CA ARG A 179 13.10 -6.24 -5.94
C ARG A 179 12.25 -6.95 -6.98
N LYS A 180 12.89 -7.72 -7.86
CA LYS A 180 12.22 -8.46 -8.93
C LYS A 180 11.18 -9.44 -8.40
N LEU A 181 11.46 -10.09 -7.27
CA LEU A 181 10.54 -11.05 -6.65
C LEU A 181 9.28 -10.35 -6.10
N HIS A 182 9.43 -9.16 -5.50
CA HIS A 182 8.34 -8.45 -4.84
C HIS A 182 7.54 -7.53 -5.79
N GLU A 183 8.12 -7.12 -6.92
CA GLU A 183 7.49 -6.20 -7.87
C GLU A 183 6.06 -6.60 -8.28
N PRO A 184 5.78 -7.87 -8.64
CA PRO A 184 4.41 -8.27 -9.01
C PRO A 184 3.42 -8.13 -7.86
N TYR A 185 3.84 -8.36 -6.62
CA TYR A 185 3.00 -8.18 -5.44
C TYR A 185 2.68 -6.69 -5.20
N PHE A 186 3.67 -5.81 -5.27
CA PHE A 186 3.47 -4.37 -5.10
C PHE A 186 2.56 -3.79 -6.19
N GLN A 187 2.76 -4.21 -7.44
CA GLN A 187 1.90 -3.79 -8.55
C GLN A 187 0.45 -4.25 -8.33
N ASN A 188 0.23 -5.50 -7.91
CA ASN A 188 -1.09 -6.01 -7.60
C ASN A 188 -1.76 -5.25 -6.45
N MET A 189 -0.99 -4.84 -5.42
CA MET A 189 -1.49 -4.01 -4.33
C MET A 189 -1.98 -2.65 -4.84
N ASP A 190 -1.15 -1.98 -5.61
CA ASP A 190 -1.46 -0.67 -6.19
C ASP A 190 -2.70 -0.71 -7.06
N ASP A 191 -2.78 -1.69 -7.97
CA ASP A 191 -3.91 -1.83 -8.90
C ASP A 191 -5.20 -2.15 -8.14
N HIS A 192 -5.12 -3.00 -7.11
CA HIS A 192 -6.27 -3.34 -6.29
C HIS A 192 -6.79 -2.11 -5.51
N VAL A 193 -5.90 -1.37 -4.84
CA VAL A 193 -6.28 -0.16 -4.08
C VAL A 193 -6.84 0.93 -5.01
N ARG A 194 -6.22 1.18 -6.17
CA ARG A 194 -6.75 2.12 -7.17
C ARG A 194 -8.13 1.72 -7.67
N SER A 195 -8.32 0.42 -7.96
CA SER A 195 -9.60 -0.12 -8.41
C SER A 195 -10.69 0.08 -7.36
N LEU A 196 -10.38 -0.21 -6.09
CA LEU A 196 -11.34 -0.04 -4.99
C LEU A 196 -11.67 1.43 -4.73
N ASN A 197 -10.70 2.33 -4.71
CA ASN A 197 -10.95 3.76 -4.57
C ASN A 197 -11.83 4.31 -5.72
N LYS A 198 -11.60 3.83 -6.94
CA LYS A 198 -12.44 4.16 -8.10
C LYS A 198 -13.87 3.63 -7.92
N LEU A 199 -14.03 2.38 -7.48
CA LEU A 199 -15.33 1.76 -7.23
C LEU A 199 -16.12 2.51 -6.15
N LEU A 200 -15.45 2.95 -5.09
CA LEU A 200 -16.04 3.69 -3.98
C LEU A 200 -16.30 5.18 -4.31
N GLY A 201 -15.78 5.66 -5.44
CA GLY A 201 -15.88 7.08 -5.84
C GLY A 201 -15.13 8.03 -4.92
N LYS A 202 -14.19 7.52 -4.11
CA LYS A 202 -13.50 8.27 -3.07
C LYS A 202 -12.13 7.66 -2.76
N GLU A 203 -11.14 8.48 -2.46
CA GLU A 203 -9.86 8.04 -1.89
C GLU A 203 -10.01 7.75 -0.40
N ALA A 204 -10.40 6.52 -0.07
CA ALA A 204 -10.57 6.05 1.31
C ALA A 204 -9.51 4.99 1.71
N LEU A 205 -8.96 4.28 0.72
CA LEU A 205 -7.94 3.26 0.94
C LEU A 205 -6.55 3.83 0.63
N PHE A 206 -5.60 3.55 1.53
CA PHE A 206 -4.21 3.99 1.45
C PHE A 206 -3.27 2.81 1.68
N VAL A 207 -2.17 2.76 0.93
CA VAL A 207 -1.16 1.71 1.10
C VAL A 207 -0.18 2.08 2.22
N VAL A 208 0.09 1.13 3.10
CA VAL A 208 1.24 1.19 4.02
C VAL A 208 2.39 0.43 3.37
N PRO A 209 3.43 1.10 2.85
CA PRO A 209 4.48 0.49 2.03
C PRO A 209 5.51 -0.26 2.88
N ALA A 210 5.03 -1.12 3.78
CA ALA A 210 5.88 -1.87 4.69
C ALA A 210 6.78 -2.87 3.94
N GLY A 211 6.26 -3.52 2.89
CA GLY A 211 7.04 -4.43 2.07
C GLY A 211 8.21 -3.73 1.39
N GLN A 212 7.98 -2.56 0.80
CA GLN A 212 9.04 -1.77 0.16
C GLN A 212 10.09 -1.31 1.17
N ALA A 213 9.69 -0.85 2.36
CA ALA A 213 10.62 -0.49 3.43
C ALA A 213 11.47 -1.68 3.90
N VAL A 214 10.88 -2.89 3.96
CA VAL A 214 11.62 -4.13 4.30
C VAL A 214 12.66 -4.45 3.24
N ILE A 215 12.33 -4.34 1.96
CA ILE A 215 13.31 -4.56 0.89
C ILE A 215 14.44 -3.54 0.98
N ALA A 216 14.12 -2.26 1.20
CA ALA A 216 15.12 -1.21 1.37
C ALA A 216 16.06 -1.48 2.57
N LEU A 217 15.52 -1.99 3.69
CA LEU A 217 16.35 -2.39 4.84
C LEU A 217 17.26 -3.58 4.50
N ARG A 218 16.73 -4.60 3.80
CA ARG A 218 17.54 -5.74 3.35
C ARG A 218 18.66 -5.31 2.42
N GLU A 219 18.42 -4.35 1.52
CA GLU A 219 19.45 -3.76 0.66
C GLU A 219 20.55 -3.07 1.47
N LYS A 220 20.18 -2.33 2.54
CA LYS A 220 21.14 -1.72 3.45
C LYS A 220 21.99 -2.77 4.17
N ILE A 221 21.38 -3.89 4.58
CA ILE A 221 22.13 -5.00 5.19
C ILE A 221 23.11 -5.61 4.20
N ILE A 222 22.67 -5.92 2.99
CA ILE A 222 23.55 -6.48 1.92
C ILE A 222 24.73 -5.55 1.64
N ALA A 223 24.51 -4.23 1.64
CA ALA A 223 25.53 -3.22 1.44
C ALA A 223 26.43 -2.96 2.65
N GLY A 224 26.20 -3.62 3.81
CA GLY A 224 26.94 -3.36 5.05
C GLY A 224 26.66 -1.98 5.65
N GLN A 225 25.49 -1.38 5.36
CA GLN A 225 25.09 -0.03 5.75
C GLN A 225 23.98 -0.03 6.83
N ALA A 226 23.66 -1.17 7.41
CA ALA A 226 22.62 -1.30 8.45
C ALA A 226 23.28 -1.47 9.83
N PRO A 227 23.36 -0.41 10.66
CA PRO A 227 23.92 -0.51 11.99
C PRO A 227 23.25 -1.61 12.81
N GLY A 228 24.04 -2.48 13.46
CA GLY A 228 23.51 -3.52 14.34
C GLY A 228 22.85 -4.72 13.65
N LEU A 229 22.81 -4.75 12.31
CA LEU A 229 22.32 -5.86 11.50
C LEU A 229 23.44 -6.31 10.54
N SER A 230 23.84 -7.56 10.64
CA SER A 230 24.95 -8.10 9.85
C SER A 230 24.50 -8.97 8.67
N THR A 231 23.35 -9.58 8.82
CA THR A 231 22.78 -10.50 7.82
C THR A 231 21.28 -10.26 7.66
N GLN A 232 20.72 -10.61 6.51
CA GLN A 232 19.27 -10.49 6.28
C GLN A 232 18.47 -11.40 7.25
N GLN A 233 19.04 -12.53 7.66
CA GLN A 233 18.45 -13.41 8.66
C GLN A 233 18.23 -12.72 10.02
N ASP A 234 18.96 -11.66 10.36
CA ASP A 234 18.78 -10.91 11.60
C ASP A 234 17.39 -10.26 11.73
N LEU A 235 16.66 -10.15 10.61
CA LEU A 235 15.30 -9.62 10.57
C LEU A 235 14.22 -10.65 10.91
N PHE A 236 14.53 -11.96 10.83
CA PHE A 236 13.53 -13.02 10.83
C PHE A 236 13.74 -14.05 11.95
N THR A 237 12.64 -14.57 12.47
CA THR A 237 12.66 -15.62 13.52
C THR A 237 12.68 -17.02 12.94
N ASP A 238 12.21 -17.19 11.70
CA ASP A 238 12.01 -18.49 11.07
C ASP A 238 12.04 -18.41 9.53
N ALA A 239 11.87 -19.56 8.88
CA ALA A 239 11.87 -19.70 7.43
C ALA A 239 10.69 -18.98 6.74
N ILE A 240 9.57 -18.76 7.44
CA ILE A 240 8.43 -18.01 6.89
C ILE A 240 8.79 -16.54 6.76
N GLY A 241 9.68 -16.01 7.60
CA GLY A 241 10.05 -14.62 7.65
C GLY A 241 9.26 -13.84 8.69
N HIS A 242 8.82 -14.46 9.79
CA HIS A 242 8.22 -13.72 10.90
C HIS A 242 9.20 -12.71 11.49
N ALA A 243 8.68 -11.51 11.78
CA ALA A 243 9.47 -10.36 12.15
C ALA A 243 10.15 -10.46 13.52
N ARG A 244 11.46 -10.21 13.59
CA ARG A 244 12.18 -9.85 14.82
C ARG A 244 11.97 -8.37 15.15
N PRO A 245 12.34 -7.94 16.36
CA PRO A 245 12.13 -6.56 16.82
C PRO A 245 12.54 -5.43 15.85
N PRO A 246 13.68 -5.47 15.14
CA PRO A 246 14.01 -4.44 14.15
C PRO A 246 12.96 -4.32 13.04
N LEU A 247 12.52 -5.46 12.52
CA LEU A 247 11.51 -5.49 11.46
C LEU A 247 10.12 -5.07 11.99
N GLN A 248 9.77 -5.47 13.22
CA GLN A 248 8.53 -5.03 13.86
C GLN A 248 8.50 -3.50 14.03
N ALA A 249 9.62 -2.90 14.45
CA ALA A 249 9.75 -1.46 14.59
C ALA A 249 9.61 -0.75 13.23
N LEU A 250 10.30 -1.24 12.19
CA LEU A 250 10.20 -0.67 10.83
C LEU A 250 8.75 -0.66 10.31
N VAL A 251 8.05 -1.79 10.41
CA VAL A 251 6.65 -1.90 9.96
C VAL A 251 5.75 -0.95 10.73
N ALA A 252 5.92 -0.86 12.06
CA ALA A 252 5.14 0.06 12.88
C ALA A 252 5.45 1.53 12.53
N TYR A 253 6.69 1.90 12.19
CA TYR A 253 7.03 3.23 11.67
C TYR A 253 6.35 3.53 10.33
N CYS A 254 6.22 2.56 9.43
CA CYS A 254 5.45 2.73 8.19
C CYS A 254 3.98 3.04 8.49
N HIS A 255 3.38 2.31 9.45
CA HIS A 255 2.00 2.60 9.90
C HIS A 255 1.88 3.99 10.52
N PHE A 256 2.82 4.36 11.40
CA PHE A 256 2.84 5.71 11.99
C PHE A 256 2.89 6.80 10.91
N ALA A 257 3.81 6.65 9.93
CA ALA A 257 3.98 7.61 8.85
C ALA A 257 2.68 7.78 8.02
N VAL A 258 2.00 6.69 7.68
CA VAL A 258 0.78 6.72 6.86
C VAL A 258 -0.45 7.16 7.66
N ILE A 259 -0.62 6.66 8.89
CA ILE A 259 -1.80 6.99 9.72
C ILE A 259 -1.75 8.46 10.15
N TYR A 260 -0.60 8.93 10.62
CA TYR A 260 -0.45 10.29 11.11
C TYR A 260 0.03 11.30 10.06
N ARG A 261 0.47 10.83 8.89
CA ARG A 261 1.09 11.65 7.84
C ARG A 261 2.20 12.53 8.44
N ARG A 262 2.96 11.94 9.38
CA ARG A 262 4.05 12.58 10.10
C ARG A 262 5.29 11.70 10.02
N SER A 263 6.43 12.34 9.94
CA SER A 263 7.71 11.63 10.01
C SER A 263 7.90 10.98 11.37
N PRO A 264 8.29 9.69 11.43
CA PRO A 264 8.72 9.06 12.66
C PRO A 264 10.15 9.45 13.07
N VAL A 265 10.86 10.17 12.19
CA VAL A 265 12.26 10.54 12.39
C VAL A 265 12.42 11.42 13.63
N GLY A 266 13.29 10.98 14.55
CA GLY A 266 13.50 11.64 15.84
C GLY A 266 12.67 11.11 17.00
N LEU A 267 11.79 10.12 16.77
CA LEU A 267 11.15 9.40 17.86
C LEU A 267 12.19 8.60 18.65
N PRO A 268 12.05 8.47 19.97
CA PRO A 268 12.97 7.70 20.80
C PRO A 268 12.95 6.22 20.44
N LEU A 269 13.96 5.49 20.93
CA LEU A 269 14.06 4.04 20.77
C LEU A 269 12.78 3.35 21.27
N PRO A 270 12.05 2.61 20.41
CA PRO A 270 10.79 2.03 20.81
C PRO A 270 10.98 0.85 21.75
N ALA A 271 10.00 0.62 22.61
CA ALA A 271 10.05 -0.43 23.62
C ALA A 271 10.33 -1.83 23.03
N VAL A 272 9.91 -2.10 21.80
CA VAL A 272 10.16 -3.37 21.12
C VAL A 272 11.65 -3.62 20.86
N LEU A 273 12.43 -2.58 20.57
CA LEU A 273 13.89 -2.66 20.43
C LEU A 273 14.58 -2.69 21.79
N ALA A 274 14.18 -1.79 22.71
CA ALA A 274 14.79 -1.68 24.02
C ALA A 274 14.68 -2.98 24.86
N ARG A 275 13.52 -3.65 24.80
CA ARG A 275 13.27 -4.91 25.54
C ARG A 275 14.00 -6.13 24.96
N ALA A 276 14.49 -6.04 23.74
CA ALA A 276 15.22 -7.14 23.11
C ALA A 276 16.60 -7.39 23.73
N ASN A 277 17.11 -6.47 24.59
CA ASN A 277 18.40 -6.55 25.25
C ASN A 277 19.57 -6.83 24.30
N ASN A 278 19.50 -6.34 23.07
CA ASN A 278 20.58 -6.44 22.09
C ASN A 278 21.28 -5.08 22.02
N PRO A 279 22.55 -4.97 22.51
CA PRO A 279 23.26 -3.68 22.56
C PRO A 279 23.54 -3.09 21.15
N ASN A 280 23.42 -3.90 20.10
CA ASN A 280 23.62 -3.43 18.72
C ASN A 280 22.34 -2.80 18.13
N TRP A 281 21.19 -2.96 18.78
CA TRP A 281 19.92 -2.37 18.33
C TRP A 281 19.69 -1.04 19.05
N ASP A 282 20.53 -0.10 18.72
CA ASP A 282 20.68 1.21 19.33
C ASP A 282 19.96 2.34 18.55
N GLU A 283 20.21 3.58 18.94
CA GLU A 283 19.64 4.77 18.29
C GLU A 283 20.09 4.94 16.83
N LYS A 284 21.22 4.35 16.41
CA LYS A 284 21.65 4.43 15.01
C LYS A 284 20.80 3.51 14.13
N LEU A 285 20.53 2.30 14.61
CA LEU A 285 19.57 1.41 13.94
C LEU A 285 18.19 2.04 13.94
N ASN A 286 17.73 2.53 15.09
CA ASN A 286 16.43 3.18 15.23
C ASN A 286 16.25 4.30 14.19
N ARG A 287 17.24 5.15 14.05
CA ARG A 287 17.25 6.24 13.07
C ARG A 287 17.14 5.74 11.62
N LEU A 288 17.88 4.70 11.25
CA LEU A 288 17.78 4.09 9.93
C LEU A 288 16.37 3.55 9.66
N LEU A 289 15.76 2.85 10.63
CA LEU A 289 14.41 2.30 10.46
C LEU A 289 13.37 3.41 10.27
N GLN A 290 13.49 4.51 11.00
CA GLN A 290 12.63 5.70 10.86
C GLN A 290 12.77 6.34 9.48
N GLU A 291 13.99 6.52 9.01
CA GLU A 291 14.28 7.11 7.69
C GLU A 291 13.74 6.25 6.56
N LEU A 292 13.94 4.92 6.61
CA LEU A 292 13.43 4.00 5.59
C LEU A 292 11.89 3.97 5.57
N ALA A 293 11.24 3.98 6.74
CA ALA A 293 9.78 4.02 6.82
C ALA A 293 9.21 5.32 6.26
N TRP A 294 9.85 6.46 6.58
CA TRP A 294 9.44 7.76 6.07
C TRP A 294 9.65 7.86 4.56
N ASP A 295 10.81 7.45 4.07
CA ASP A 295 11.14 7.44 2.65
C ASP A 295 10.13 6.62 1.85
N ALA A 296 9.83 5.39 2.30
CA ALA A 296 8.80 4.56 1.68
C ALA A 296 7.43 5.25 1.65
N ALA A 297 7.02 5.89 2.75
CA ALA A 297 5.72 6.55 2.84
C ALA A 297 5.60 7.77 1.92
N VAL A 298 6.61 8.63 1.83
CA VAL A 298 6.56 9.86 1.01
C VAL A 298 6.71 9.59 -0.49
N HIS A 299 7.34 8.49 -0.86
CA HIS A 299 7.51 8.12 -2.26
C HIS A 299 6.40 7.19 -2.78
N HIS A 300 5.59 6.61 -1.91
CA HIS A 300 4.50 5.74 -2.35
C HIS A 300 3.28 6.54 -2.80
N PRO A 301 2.82 6.40 -4.06
CA PRO A 301 1.77 7.25 -4.63
C PRO A 301 0.40 7.10 -3.98
N LEU A 302 0.17 5.99 -3.25
CA LEU A 302 -1.11 5.67 -2.59
C LEU A 302 -1.03 5.72 -1.05
N SER A 303 0.05 6.22 -0.47
CA SER A 303 0.18 6.31 1.00
C SER A 303 -0.71 7.40 1.61
N GLY A 304 -1.11 8.39 0.81
CA GLY A 304 -1.78 9.60 1.28
C GLY A 304 -0.87 10.55 2.07
N VAL A 305 0.44 10.31 2.05
CA VAL A 305 1.46 11.22 2.57
C VAL A 305 1.91 12.16 1.44
N ALA A 306 2.08 13.44 1.73
CA ALA A 306 2.46 14.40 0.70
C ALA A 306 3.85 14.09 0.13
N ALA A 307 3.97 14.00 -1.19
CA ALA A 307 5.25 13.87 -1.85
C ALA A 307 6.16 15.06 -1.50
N GLY A 308 7.40 14.75 -1.07
CA GLY A 308 8.35 15.79 -0.64
C GLY A 308 8.09 16.38 0.76
N ALA A 309 7.19 15.79 1.55
CA ALA A 309 7.07 16.14 2.95
C ALA A 309 8.43 15.94 3.66
N LYS A 310 8.83 16.94 4.44
CA LYS A 310 10.11 16.88 5.18
C LYS A 310 9.97 16.01 6.43
N PRO A 311 11.06 15.36 6.85
CA PRO A 311 11.12 14.65 8.11
C PRO A 311 10.81 15.51 9.32
#